data_4da737530a04442289d061e8501348bf
#
_entry.id   4da737530a04442289d061e8501348bf
#
_cell.length_a   1.000
_cell.length_b   1.000
_cell.length_c   1.000
_cell.angle_alpha   90.00
_cell.angle_beta   90.00
_cell.angle_gamma   90.00
#
_symmetry.space_group_name_H-M   'P 1'
#
loop_
_entity.id
_entity.type
_entity.pdbx_description
1 polymer ?
#
loop_
_entity_poly.entity_id
_entity_poly.type
_entity_poly.pdbx_seq_one_letter_code
_entity_poly.pdbx_strand_id
1 'polypeptide(L)'
;MDTIKDQLSFYSSALQLRGKRNNILASNIANAATPNYKARDISFEDEIKKFDRNGPVVTSHANHIVQNSGKSINEASYREPLITSLDGNTVELAVEQMQFAENSMRYSSTVNFLNGKINKIMSAIRGEWWTLNQSTILQVGQWLHSW
;
A
#
# COMPACT_ATOMS: atom_id res chain seq x y z
N MET A 1 -10.79 4.42 19.15
CA MET A 1 -10.04 5.60 18.65
C MET A 1 -8.77 5.07 18.04
N ASP A 2 -8.69 5.11 16.72
CA ASP A 2 -7.46 4.72 16.05
C ASP A 2 -6.37 5.69 16.45
N THR A 3 -5.35 5.18 17.10
CA THR A 3 -4.22 6.01 17.52
C THR A 3 -3.45 6.48 16.28
N ILE A 4 -2.78 7.64 16.37
CA ILE A 4 -1.88 8.14 15.30
C ILE A 4 -0.92 7.03 14.85
N LYS A 5 -0.47 6.21 15.81
CA LYS A 5 0.39 5.06 15.56
C LYS A 5 -0.25 4.03 14.62
N ASP A 6 -1.53 3.71 14.83
CA ASP A 6 -2.24 2.71 14.01
C ASP A 6 -2.42 3.21 12.57
N GLN A 7 -2.74 4.50 12.40
CA GLN A 7 -2.81 5.11 11.07
C GLN A 7 -1.47 5.09 10.33
N LEU A 8 -0.38 5.45 11.02
CA LEU A 8 0.96 5.45 10.42
C LEU A 8 1.44 4.03 10.11
N SER A 9 1.14 3.05 10.97
CA SER A 9 1.49 1.64 10.76
C SER A 9 0.78 1.07 9.52
N PHE A 10 -0.47 1.44 9.27
CA PHE A 10 -1.19 1.05 8.06
C PHE A 10 -0.49 1.51 6.79
N TYR A 11 -0.13 2.81 6.70
CA TYR A 11 0.60 3.33 5.54
C TYR A 11 1.98 2.68 5.36
N SER A 12 2.69 2.45 6.46
CA SER A 12 3.98 1.76 6.46
C SER A 12 3.86 0.34 5.88
N SER A 13 2.87 -0.43 6.34
CA SER A 13 2.60 -1.78 5.85
C SER A 13 2.19 -1.78 4.38
N ALA A 14 1.37 -0.83 3.95
CA ALA A 14 1.00 -0.67 2.55
C ALA A 14 2.21 -0.36 1.66
N LEU A 15 3.14 0.49 2.12
CA LEU A 15 4.38 0.79 1.39
C LEU A 15 5.30 -0.43 1.30
N GLN A 16 5.48 -1.17 2.39
CA GLN A 16 6.28 -2.41 2.37
C GLN A 16 5.71 -3.43 1.39
N LEU A 17 4.40 -3.61 1.39
CA LEU A 17 3.72 -4.54 0.50
C LEU A 17 3.89 -4.13 -0.97
N ARG A 18 3.73 -2.84 -1.30
CA ARG A 18 3.94 -2.31 -2.66
C ARG A 18 5.39 -2.42 -3.10
N GLY A 19 6.34 -2.14 -2.20
CA GLY A 19 7.77 -2.32 -2.46
C GLY A 19 8.12 -3.77 -2.76
N LYS A 20 7.57 -4.72 -1.97
CA LYS A 20 7.76 -6.15 -2.22
C LYS A 20 7.14 -6.59 -3.55
N ARG A 21 5.94 -6.10 -3.88
CA ARG A 21 5.32 -6.38 -5.19
C ARG A 21 6.17 -5.87 -6.34
N ASN A 22 6.75 -4.65 -6.24
CA ASN A 22 7.67 -4.13 -7.26
C ASN A 22 8.87 -5.06 -7.47
N ASN A 23 9.46 -5.59 -6.40
CA ASN A 23 10.59 -6.53 -6.52
C ASN A 23 10.19 -7.83 -7.22
N ILE A 24 8.99 -8.34 -6.97
CA ILE A 24 8.49 -9.55 -7.63
C ILE A 24 8.22 -9.29 -9.11
N LEU A 25 7.55 -8.19 -9.44
CA LEU A 25 7.29 -7.80 -10.83
C LEU A 25 8.59 -7.54 -11.60
N ALA A 26 9.59 -6.90 -10.99
CA ALA A 26 10.92 -6.72 -11.56
C ALA A 26 11.62 -8.07 -11.81
N SER A 27 11.49 -9.03 -10.88
CA SER A 27 12.00 -10.39 -11.06
C SER A 27 11.30 -11.12 -12.22
N ASN A 28 9.99 -10.99 -12.35
CA ASN A 28 9.25 -11.56 -13.49
C ASN A 28 9.74 -10.96 -14.82
N ILE A 29 9.86 -9.63 -14.89
CA ILE A 29 10.36 -8.93 -16.10
C ILE A 29 11.76 -9.40 -16.46
N ALA A 30 12.67 -9.50 -15.49
CA ALA A 30 14.05 -9.96 -15.72
C ALA A 30 14.11 -11.41 -16.25
N ASN A 31 13.12 -12.24 -15.92
CA ASN A 31 13.04 -13.65 -16.30
C ASN A 31 12.06 -13.90 -17.47
N ALA A 32 11.66 -12.86 -18.19
CA ALA A 32 10.69 -13.01 -19.29
C ALA A 32 11.18 -13.93 -20.43
N ALA A 33 12.50 -14.06 -20.60
CA ALA A 33 13.12 -14.96 -21.58
C ALA A 33 13.69 -16.25 -20.95
N THR A 34 13.44 -16.51 -19.66
CA THR A 34 13.95 -17.72 -18.99
C THR A 34 12.98 -18.89 -19.19
N PRO A 35 13.38 -20.00 -19.86
CA PRO A 35 12.51 -21.13 -20.06
C PRO A 35 12.01 -21.73 -18.73
N ASN A 36 10.76 -22.17 -18.73
CA ASN A 36 10.06 -22.77 -17.57
C ASN A 36 9.91 -21.85 -16.34
N TYR A 37 10.20 -20.56 -16.43
CA TYR A 37 10.00 -19.64 -15.33
C TYR A 37 8.52 -19.43 -15.05
N LYS A 38 8.14 -19.43 -13.76
CA LYS A 38 6.77 -19.23 -13.31
C LYS A 38 6.61 -17.86 -12.66
N ALA A 39 5.83 -16.99 -13.28
CA ALA A 39 5.51 -15.68 -12.77
C ALA A 39 4.81 -15.75 -11.42
N ARG A 40 5.19 -14.85 -10.51
CA ARG A 40 4.59 -14.71 -9.17
C ARG A 40 4.03 -13.30 -8.99
N ASP A 41 3.04 -13.19 -8.12
CA ASP A 41 2.49 -11.90 -7.71
C ASP A 41 1.96 -11.96 -6.27
N ILE A 42 1.70 -10.81 -5.68
CA ILE A 42 1.05 -10.64 -4.39
C ILE A 42 -0.26 -9.91 -4.61
N SER A 43 -1.38 -10.48 -4.14
CA SER A 43 -2.66 -9.77 -4.08
C SER A 43 -2.59 -8.71 -2.98
N PHE A 44 -2.51 -7.45 -3.39
CA PHE A 44 -2.48 -6.32 -2.45
C PHE A 44 -3.75 -6.26 -1.60
N GLU A 45 -4.90 -6.52 -2.21
CA GLU A 45 -6.20 -6.44 -1.52
C GLU A 45 -6.34 -7.50 -0.43
N ASP A 46 -5.90 -8.72 -0.70
CA ASP A 46 -6.01 -9.81 0.26
C ASP A 46 -5.03 -9.63 1.43
N GLU A 47 -3.85 -9.09 1.15
CA GLU A 47 -2.85 -8.82 2.18
C GLU A 47 -3.26 -7.63 3.08
N ILE A 48 -3.82 -6.57 2.51
CA ILE A 48 -4.31 -5.43 3.28
C ILE A 48 -5.53 -5.81 4.16
N LYS A 49 -6.43 -6.67 3.66
CA LYS A 49 -7.55 -7.19 4.45
C LYS A 49 -7.09 -8.01 5.67
N LYS A 50 -5.98 -8.71 5.55
CA LYS A 50 -5.38 -9.43 6.71
C LYS A 50 -4.87 -8.45 7.76
N PHE A 51 -4.31 -7.32 7.33
CA PHE A 51 -3.85 -6.28 8.24
C PHE A 51 -5.00 -5.64 9.03
N ASP A 52 -6.13 -5.38 8.38
CA ASP A 52 -7.32 -4.82 9.02
C ASP A 52 -7.99 -5.82 10.00
N ARG A 53 -7.87 -7.12 9.73
CA ARG A 53 -8.44 -8.21 10.56
C ARG A 53 -7.57 -8.64 11.73
N ASN A 54 -6.38 -8.11 11.88
CA ASN A 54 -5.42 -8.48 12.94
C ASN A 54 -5.72 -7.87 14.32
N GLY A 55 -7.00 -7.66 14.64
CA GLY A 55 -7.40 -7.71 16.04
C GLY A 55 -7.11 -9.12 16.58
N PRO A 56 -6.63 -9.29 17.82
CA PRO A 56 -6.42 -10.62 18.39
C PRO A 56 -7.73 -11.41 18.31
N VAL A 57 -7.69 -12.56 17.63
CA VAL A 57 -8.80 -13.51 17.71
C VAL A 57 -8.87 -13.96 19.16
N VAL A 58 -9.76 -13.34 19.93
CA VAL A 58 -9.99 -13.70 21.32
C VAL A 58 -10.70 -15.03 21.31
N THR A 59 -10.00 -16.09 21.70
CA THR A 59 -10.62 -17.39 21.91
C THR A 59 -11.54 -17.30 23.12
N SER A 60 -12.79 -17.67 22.97
CA SER A 60 -13.78 -17.67 24.06
C SER A 60 -13.54 -18.79 25.08
N HIS A 61 -12.63 -19.71 24.85
CA HIS A 61 -12.31 -20.83 25.74
C HIS A 61 -10.84 -21.26 25.60
N ALA A 62 -10.21 -21.63 26.73
CA ALA A 62 -8.78 -22.01 26.79
C ALA A 62 -8.43 -23.23 25.91
N ASN A 63 -9.39 -24.07 25.58
CA ASN A 63 -9.21 -25.26 24.73
C ASN A 63 -9.43 -24.99 23.24
N HIS A 64 -9.79 -23.77 22.86
CA HIS A 64 -9.88 -23.42 21.46
C HIS A 64 -8.49 -23.22 20.87
N ILE A 65 -8.18 -24.00 19.86
CA ILE A 65 -6.94 -23.84 19.09
C ILE A 65 -7.04 -22.50 18.37
N VAL A 66 -6.17 -21.55 18.74
CA VAL A 66 -5.97 -20.35 17.95
C VAL A 66 -5.50 -20.82 16.58
N GLN A 67 -6.37 -20.75 15.60
CA GLN A 67 -5.95 -20.96 14.22
C GLN A 67 -5.08 -19.76 13.85
N ASN A 68 -3.81 -19.82 14.21
CA ASN A 68 -2.78 -19.03 13.55
C ASN A 68 -2.88 -19.46 12.08
N SER A 69 -3.63 -18.72 11.30
CA SER A 69 -3.57 -18.83 9.85
C SER A 69 -2.17 -18.32 9.47
N GLY A 70 -1.21 -19.24 9.69
CA GLY A 70 0.22 -19.02 9.49
C GLY A 70 0.60 -18.89 8.01
N LYS A 71 -0.31 -18.37 7.21
CA LYS A 71 0.04 -17.83 5.91
C LYS A 71 0.81 -16.55 6.20
N SER A 72 2.11 -16.64 6.05
CA SER A 72 3.02 -15.50 6.14
C SER A 72 2.43 -14.32 5.39
N ILE A 73 2.22 -13.21 6.09
CA ILE A 73 1.91 -11.92 5.46
C ILE A 73 2.99 -11.73 4.40
N ASN A 74 2.59 -11.55 3.13
CA ASN A 74 3.48 -11.39 1.98
C ASN A 74 3.93 -12.69 1.25
N GLU A 75 3.16 -13.73 1.21
CA GLU A 75 3.49 -14.89 0.39
C GLU A 75 3.09 -14.61 -1.08
N ALA A 76 4.11 -14.66 -1.97
CA ALA A 76 3.87 -14.55 -3.39
C ALA A 76 3.25 -15.85 -3.90
N SER A 77 2.15 -15.77 -4.62
CA SER A 77 1.50 -16.89 -5.30
C SER A 77 1.88 -16.94 -6.77
N TYR A 78 1.84 -18.12 -7.36
CA TYR A 78 2.01 -18.25 -8.80
C TYR A 78 0.79 -17.67 -9.51
N ARG A 79 1.07 -16.96 -10.62
CA ARG A 79 0.02 -16.39 -11.46
C ARG A 79 -0.37 -17.39 -12.55
N GLU A 80 -1.66 -17.52 -12.81
CA GLU A 80 -2.16 -18.22 -13.99
C GLU A 80 -1.96 -17.33 -15.22
N PRO A 81 -1.27 -17.80 -16.28
CA PRO A 81 -1.07 -17.04 -17.50
C PRO A 81 -2.34 -16.98 -18.32
N LEU A 82 -2.60 -15.87 -19.01
CA LEU A 82 -3.67 -15.77 -20.00
C LEU A 82 -3.30 -16.52 -21.27
N ILE A 83 -2.02 -16.52 -21.62
CA ILE A 83 -1.46 -17.21 -22.79
C ILE A 83 -0.33 -18.12 -22.33
N THR A 84 -0.40 -19.39 -22.68
CA THR A 84 0.67 -20.36 -22.38
C THR A 84 1.77 -20.25 -23.42
N SER A 85 3.00 -20.06 -22.98
CA SER A 85 4.18 -20.10 -23.85
C SER A 85 4.65 -21.54 -24.10
N LEU A 86 5.19 -21.81 -25.27
CA LEU A 86 5.68 -23.15 -25.65
C LEU A 86 6.90 -23.59 -24.82
N ASP A 87 7.65 -22.65 -24.29
CA ASP A 87 8.82 -22.90 -23.40
C ASP A 87 8.42 -23.10 -21.92
N GLY A 88 7.14 -23.10 -21.61
CA GLY A 88 6.62 -23.26 -20.25
C GLY A 88 6.77 -22.02 -19.37
N ASN A 89 7.26 -20.89 -19.91
CA ASN A 89 7.29 -19.61 -19.22
C ASN A 89 5.88 -19.01 -19.08
N THR A 90 5.55 -18.47 -17.91
CA THR A 90 4.23 -17.85 -17.66
C THR A 90 4.31 -16.33 -17.54
N VAL A 91 5.43 -15.71 -17.89
CA VAL A 91 5.61 -14.24 -17.86
C VAL A 91 5.04 -13.61 -19.12
N GLU A 92 4.10 -12.72 -18.95
CA GLU A 92 3.58 -11.86 -20.03
C GLU A 92 4.20 -10.47 -19.90
N LEU A 93 5.32 -10.24 -20.61
CA LEU A 93 6.18 -9.07 -20.43
C LEU A 93 5.41 -7.73 -20.45
N ALA A 94 4.48 -7.55 -21.40
CA ALA A 94 3.70 -6.32 -21.50
C ALA A 94 2.79 -6.12 -20.29
N VAL A 95 2.19 -7.20 -19.77
CA VAL A 95 1.34 -7.17 -18.56
C VAL A 95 2.18 -6.86 -17.33
N GLU A 96 3.35 -7.49 -17.19
CA GLU A 96 4.25 -7.24 -16.06
C GLU A 96 4.74 -5.77 -16.02
N GLN A 97 5.12 -5.23 -17.18
CA GLN A 97 5.54 -3.83 -17.29
C GLN A 97 4.41 -2.86 -16.94
N MET A 98 3.20 -3.11 -17.41
CA MET A 98 2.02 -2.30 -17.09
C MET A 98 1.74 -2.34 -15.58
N GLN A 99 1.74 -3.52 -14.97
CA GLN A 99 1.51 -3.68 -13.54
C GLN A 99 2.62 -3.08 -12.69
N PHE A 100 3.87 -3.17 -13.13
CA PHE A 100 4.99 -2.52 -12.47
C PHE A 100 4.84 -1.00 -12.48
N ALA A 101 4.50 -0.41 -13.64
CA ALA A 101 4.27 1.03 -13.75
C ALA A 101 3.09 1.48 -12.87
N GLU A 102 1.97 0.75 -12.90
CA GLU A 102 0.82 1.04 -12.05
C GLU A 102 1.17 0.95 -10.56
N ASN A 103 1.83 -0.12 -10.13
CA ASN A 103 2.21 -0.28 -8.73
C ASN A 103 3.20 0.80 -8.26
N SER A 104 4.12 1.23 -9.14
CA SER A 104 5.05 2.33 -8.86
C SER A 104 4.33 3.67 -8.68
N MET A 105 3.33 3.98 -9.50
CA MET A 105 2.49 5.17 -9.31
C MET A 105 1.70 5.11 -7.99
N ARG A 106 1.12 3.95 -7.67
CA ARG A 106 0.40 3.73 -6.42
C ARG A 106 1.33 3.82 -5.20
N TYR A 107 2.57 3.35 -5.32
CA TYR A 107 3.61 3.50 -4.29
C TYR A 107 3.89 4.98 -4.03
N SER A 108 4.17 5.76 -5.08
CA SER A 108 4.43 7.21 -4.98
C SER A 108 3.26 7.96 -4.37
N SER A 109 2.03 7.63 -4.75
CA SER A 109 0.81 8.21 -4.16
C SER A 109 0.71 7.90 -2.66
N THR A 110 1.02 6.67 -2.26
CA THR A 110 0.99 6.27 -0.84
C THR A 110 2.04 7.03 -0.02
N VAL A 111 3.25 7.26 -0.58
CA VAL A 111 4.29 8.08 0.04
C VAL A 111 3.81 9.52 0.23
N ASN A 112 3.18 10.11 -0.79
CA ASN A 112 2.64 11.47 -0.72
C ASN A 112 1.54 11.59 0.35
N PHE A 113 0.65 10.60 0.46
CA PHE A 113 -0.37 10.57 1.53
C PHE A 113 0.26 10.46 2.91
N LEU A 114 1.27 9.61 3.08
CA LEU A 114 1.99 9.47 4.35
C LEU A 114 2.67 10.78 4.75
N ASN A 115 3.39 11.41 3.82
CA ASN A 115 4.04 12.71 4.04
C ASN A 115 3.01 13.79 4.40
N GLY A 116 1.87 13.83 3.70
CA GLY A 116 0.78 14.75 4.02
C GLY A 116 0.21 14.54 5.42
N LYS A 117 0.07 13.28 5.87
CA LYS A 117 -0.35 12.96 7.24
C LYS A 117 0.67 13.42 8.27
N ILE A 118 1.95 13.14 8.04
CA ILE A 118 3.04 13.55 8.94
C ILE A 118 3.08 15.08 9.04
N ASN A 119 3.01 15.78 7.92
CA ASN A 119 3.02 17.24 7.91
C ASN A 119 1.83 17.83 8.67
N LYS A 120 0.61 17.27 8.50
CA LYS A 120 -0.57 17.70 9.26
C LYS A 120 -0.39 17.51 10.77
N ILE A 121 0.20 16.38 11.20
CA ILE A 121 0.49 16.11 12.61
C ILE A 121 1.53 17.11 13.12
N MET A 122 2.58 17.39 12.36
CA MET A 122 3.61 18.34 12.73
C MET A 122 3.06 19.78 12.83
N SER A 123 2.22 20.21 11.88
CA SER A 123 1.54 21.51 11.94
C SER A 123 0.63 21.61 13.17
N ALA A 124 -0.09 20.55 13.50
CA ALA A 124 -0.93 20.53 14.70
C ALA A 124 -0.10 20.66 16.01
N ILE A 125 1.06 19.98 16.08
CA ILE A 125 1.97 20.07 17.22
C ILE A 125 2.59 21.46 17.36
N ARG A 126 2.94 22.11 16.21
CA ARG A 126 3.51 23.45 16.18
C ARG A 126 2.49 24.58 16.43
N GLY A 127 1.20 24.25 16.41
CA GLY A 127 0.13 25.24 16.57
C GLY A 127 -0.07 26.17 15.35
N GLU A 128 0.45 25.80 14.17
CA GLU A 128 0.40 26.59 12.93
C GLU A 128 -1.00 26.67 12.29
N TRP A 129 -1.98 25.98 12.83
CA TRP A 129 -3.36 26.00 12.34
C TRP A 129 -4.02 27.39 12.36
N TRP A 130 -3.59 28.27 13.26
CA TRP A 130 -4.11 29.63 13.40
C TRP A 130 -3.61 30.58 12.32
N THR A 131 -2.40 30.38 11.81
CA THR A 131 -1.80 31.31 10.83
C THR A 131 -2.42 31.17 9.43
N LEU A 132 -2.76 29.94 9.01
CA LEU A 132 -3.41 29.70 7.71
C LEU A 132 -4.86 30.20 7.66
N ASN A 133 -5.58 30.17 8.78
CA ASN A 133 -6.96 30.66 8.84
C ASN A 133 -7.03 32.20 8.93
N GLN A 134 -6.05 32.83 9.56
CA GLN A 134 -5.99 34.31 9.64
C GLN A 134 -5.67 34.96 8.29
N SER A 135 -4.77 34.39 7.48
CA SER A 135 -4.47 34.91 6.16
C SER A 135 -5.67 34.86 5.20
N THR A 136 -6.48 33.80 5.29
CA THR A 136 -7.69 33.66 4.49
C THR A 136 -8.80 34.60 4.95
N ILE A 137 -8.96 34.82 6.26
CA ILE A 137 -9.95 35.76 6.83
C ILE A 137 -9.58 37.21 6.49
N LEU A 138 -8.29 37.56 6.53
CA LEU A 138 -7.82 38.90 6.17
C LEU A 138 -8.00 39.19 4.67
N GLN A 139 -7.80 38.20 3.80
CA GLN A 139 -8.07 38.37 2.36
C GLN A 139 -9.55 38.58 2.06
N VAL A 140 -10.43 37.83 2.71
CA VAL A 140 -11.88 37.98 2.55
C VAL A 140 -12.36 39.30 3.13
N GLY A 141 -11.79 39.77 4.25
CA GLY A 141 -12.09 41.06 4.84
C GLY A 141 -11.71 42.29 3.95
N GLN A 142 -10.58 42.21 3.24
CA GLN A 142 -10.20 43.25 2.29
C GLN A 142 -11.12 43.36 1.06
N TRP A 143 -11.70 42.23 0.62
CA TRP A 143 -12.67 42.23 -0.48
C TRP A 143 -14.01 42.90 -0.13
N LEU A 144 -14.42 42.81 1.14
CA LEU A 144 -15.68 43.41 1.61
C LEU A 144 -15.59 44.92 1.88
N HIS A 145 -14.41 45.51 1.98
CA HIS A 145 -14.21 46.94 2.16
C HIS A 145 -13.97 47.73 0.85
N SER A 146 -13.93 47.02 -0.30
CA SER A 146 -13.73 47.64 -1.62
C SER A 146 -15.02 47.75 -2.46
N TRP A 147 -16.20 47.68 -1.82
CA TRP A 147 -17.51 47.99 -2.40
C TRP A 147 -18.21 49.11 -1.69
#